data_cbc328c695b4f8e179df525c84f44984
#
_entry.id   cbc328c695b4f8e179df525c84f44984
#
_cell.length_a   1.000
_cell.length_b   1.000
_cell.length_c   1.000
_cell.angle_alpha   90.00
_cell.angle_beta   90.00
_cell.angle_gamma   90.00
#
_symmetry.space_group_name_H-M   'P 1'
#
loop_
_entity.id
_entity.type
_entity.pdbx_description
1 polymer ?
#
loop_
_entity_poly.entity_id
_entity_poly.type
_entity_poly.pdbx_seq_one_letter_code
_entity_poly.pdbx_strand_id
1 'polypeptide(L)'
;MSDPLIIVDVQVGFINEFTHHIPQRVARLIQRQEYAPILFTRFINTPDGPYQQLLDWHSCDSEPEINIAPELEPWVKPERVFSKPGLFFDGSSLVSDRGQ
;
A
#
# COMPACT_ATOMS: atom_id res chain seq x y z
N MET A 1 10.79 -3.04 23.26
CA MET A 1 9.91 -3.72 22.30
C MET A 1 9.56 -2.79 21.16
N SER A 2 9.54 -3.35 19.96
CA SER A 2 9.18 -2.57 18.77
C SER A 2 7.68 -2.69 18.53
N ASP A 3 7.07 -1.60 18.09
CA ASP A 3 5.66 -1.59 17.71
C ASP A 3 5.50 -1.94 16.23
N PRO A 4 4.45 -2.66 15.85
CA PRO A 4 4.16 -2.87 14.45
C PRO A 4 3.70 -1.58 13.79
N LEU A 5 3.96 -1.47 12.49
CA LEU A 5 3.53 -0.32 11.69
C LEU A 5 2.90 -0.86 10.40
N ILE A 6 1.71 -0.39 10.09
CA ILE A 6 1.02 -0.75 8.85
C ILE A 6 0.89 0.50 8.01
N ILE A 7 1.45 0.45 6.80
CA ILE A 7 1.42 1.56 5.85
C ILE A 7 0.43 1.21 4.75
N VAL A 8 -0.63 1.99 4.65
CA VAL A 8 -1.79 1.66 3.82
C VAL A 8 -1.76 2.48 2.53
N ASP A 9 -1.64 1.78 1.40
CA ASP A 9 -1.87 2.32 0.05
C ASP A 9 -0.99 3.53 -0.31
N VAL A 10 0.25 3.58 0.17
CA VAL A 10 1.19 4.62 -0.25
C VAL A 10 1.86 4.14 -1.54
N GLN A 11 1.16 4.36 -2.63
CA GLN A 11 1.49 3.82 -3.96
C GLN A 11 1.69 4.94 -4.97
N VAL A 12 2.46 4.63 -6.01
CA VAL A 12 2.76 5.58 -7.08
C VAL A 12 1.49 6.20 -7.66
N GLY A 13 0.45 5.41 -7.89
CA GLY A 13 -0.80 5.90 -8.49
C GLY A 13 -1.60 6.87 -7.61
N PHE A 14 -1.27 6.96 -6.33
CA PHE A 14 -1.93 7.90 -5.41
C PHE A 14 -1.06 9.13 -5.12
N ILE A 15 0.12 9.24 -5.72
CA ILE A 15 1.02 10.36 -5.52
C ILE A 15 0.71 11.44 -6.55
N ASN A 16 0.37 12.65 -6.07
CA ASN A 16 0.06 13.78 -6.93
C ASN A 16 0.50 15.08 -6.25
N GLU A 17 0.10 16.21 -6.79
CA GLU A 17 0.52 17.52 -6.25
C GLU A 17 0.07 17.75 -4.80
N PHE A 18 -0.97 17.05 -4.35
CA PHE A 18 -1.47 17.20 -2.99
C PHE A 18 -0.88 16.18 -2.02
N THR A 19 -0.41 15.05 -2.52
CA THR A 19 0.03 13.93 -1.68
C THR A 19 1.52 13.61 -1.81
N HIS A 20 2.25 14.35 -2.66
CA HIS A 20 3.65 14.04 -2.96
C HIS A 20 4.56 14.04 -1.72
N HIS A 21 4.16 14.73 -0.66
CA HIS A 21 4.94 14.81 0.57
C HIS A 21 4.73 13.60 1.50
N ILE A 22 3.71 12.79 1.26
CA ILE A 22 3.35 11.69 2.16
C ILE A 22 4.44 10.62 2.22
N PRO A 23 4.99 10.12 1.10
CA PRO A 23 6.03 9.09 1.20
C PRO A 23 7.24 9.54 2.01
N GLN A 24 7.67 10.79 1.87
CA GLN A 24 8.79 11.31 2.63
C GLN A 24 8.49 11.39 4.12
N ARG A 25 7.26 11.78 4.48
CA ARG A 25 6.84 11.84 5.87
C ARG A 25 6.78 10.45 6.49
N VAL A 26 6.30 9.47 5.74
CA VAL A 26 6.27 8.09 6.21
C VAL A 26 7.70 7.58 6.42
N ALA A 27 8.59 7.86 5.48
CA ALA A 27 10.00 7.48 5.61
C ALA A 27 10.62 8.06 6.87
N ARG A 28 10.34 9.34 7.16
CA ARG A 28 10.83 9.98 8.38
C ARG A 28 10.26 9.33 9.63
N LEU A 29 8.98 8.97 9.60
CA LEU A 29 8.36 8.29 10.73
C LEU A 29 9.06 6.96 11.02
N ILE A 30 9.34 6.18 9.98
CA ILE A 30 10.04 4.90 10.13
C ILE A 30 11.41 5.10 10.74
N GLN A 31 12.10 6.16 10.33
CA GLN A 31 13.46 6.44 10.80
C GLN A 31 13.53 6.95 12.23
N ARG A 32 12.43 7.51 12.76
CA ARG A 32 12.42 8.15 14.08
C ARG A 32 12.35 7.16 15.22
N GLN A 33 11.81 5.99 14.99
CA GLN A 33 11.80 4.94 16.01
C GLN A 33 11.80 3.58 15.33
N GLU A 34 12.09 2.56 16.11
CA GLU A 34 12.15 1.21 15.60
C GLU A 34 10.76 0.59 15.55
N TYR A 35 10.32 0.27 14.35
CA TYR A 35 9.06 -0.46 14.13
C TYR A 35 9.36 -1.86 13.65
N ALA A 36 8.63 -2.85 14.15
CA ALA A 36 8.72 -4.23 13.68
C ALA A 36 7.45 -4.99 14.04
N PRO A 37 6.81 -5.66 13.10
CA PRO A 37 7.10 -5.62 11.66
C PRO A 37 6.59 -4.33 11.01
N ILE A 38 7.10 -4.03 9.82
CA ILE A 38 6.57 -2.97 8.96
C ILE A 38 5.84 -3.66 7.82
N LEU A 39 4.53 -3.46 7.76
CA LEU A 39 3.66 -4.08 6.77
C LEU A 39 3.16 -3.01 5.80
N PHE A 40 3.02 -3.40 4.55
CA PHE A 40 2.50 -2.52 3.51
C PHE A 40 1.26 -3.14 2.90
N THR A 41 0.24 -2.33 2.65
CA THR A 41 -0.87 -2.75 1.81
C THR A 41 -0.82 -1.99 0.49
N ARG A 42 -1.28 -2.63 -0.57
CA ARG A 42 -1.44 -1.96 -1.85
C ARG A 42 -2.79 -2.34 -2.46
N PHE A 43 -3.41 -1.33 -3.03
CA PHE A 43 -4.67 -1.49 -3.72
C PHE A 43 -4.41 -1.84 -5.19
N ILE A 44 -5.10 -2.84 -5.69
CA ILE A 44 -5.08 -3.18 -7.10
C ILE A 44 -6.49 -3.06 -7.65
N ASN A 45 -6.67 -2.15 -8.61
CA ASN A 45 -7.96 -1.90 -9.22
C ASN A 45 -8.20 -2.95 -10.31
N THR A 46 -8.91 -4.01 -9.95
CA THR A 46 -9.13 -5.13 -10.87
C THR A 46 -10.22 -4.82 -11.88
N PRO A 47 -10.14 -5.41 -13.11
CA PRO A 47 -11.13 -5.13 -14.15
C PRO A 47 -12.56 -5.49 -13.77
N ASP A 48 -12.73 -6.51 -12.93
CA ASP A 48 -14.05 -6.95 -12.47
C ASP A 48 -14.47 -6.28 -11.15
N GLY A 49 -13.63 -5.37 -10.64
CA GLY A 49 -13.91 -4.68 -9.39
C GLY A 49 -14.87 -3.51 -9.57
N PRO A 50 -15.40 -3.00 -8.44
CA PRO A 50 -16.40 -1.93 -8.49
C PRO A 50 -15.89 -0.62 -9.07
N TYR A 51 -14.60 -0.34 -8.92
CA TYR A 51 -14.06 0.94 -9.37
C TYR A 51 -14.04 1.04 -10.89
N GLN A 52 -13.72 -0.04 -11.58
CA GLN A 52 -13.78 -0.06 -13.04
C GLN A 52 -15.21 -0.28 -13.55
N GLN A 53 -15.98 -1.13 -12.89
CA GLN A 53 -17.32 -1.49 -13.36
C GLN A 53 -18.34 -0.39 -13.14
N LEU A 54 -18.27 0.30 -12.00
CA LEU A 54 -19.29 1.29 -11.64
C LEU A 54 -18.84 2.72 -11.87
N LEU A 55 -17.54 3.01 -11.75
CA LEU A 55 -17.03 4.38 -11.82
C LEU A 55 -16.19 4.62 -13.06
N ASP A 56 -15.91 3.59 -13.84
CA ASP A 56 -15.04 3.69 -15.01
C ASP A 56 -13.68 4.31 -14.68
N TRP A 57 -13.17 4.01 -13.49
CA TRP A 57 -11.90 4.53 -13.00
C TRP A 57 -10.85 3.42 -13.13
N HIS A 58 -9.79 3.70 -13.88
CA HIS A 58 -8.81 2.69 -14.26
C HIS A 58 -7.42 2.92 -13.67
N SER A 59 -7.25 3.90 -12.78
CA SER A 59 -5.97 4.09 -12.10
C SER A 59 -5.69 2.94 -11.16
N CYS A 60 -4.42 2.67 -10.91
CA CYS A 60 -3.97 1.59 -10.02
C CYS A 60 -4.40 0.20 -10.49
N ASP A 61 -4.46 -0.02 -11.79
CA ASP A 61 -4.78 -1.35 -12.33
C ASP A 61 -3.53 -2.15 -12.71
N SER A 62 -2.39 -1.48 -12.87
CA SER A 62 -1.14 -2.14 -13.28
C SER A 62 0.06 -1.32 -12.83
N GLU A 63 1.26 -1.88 -13.02
CA GLU A 63 2.49 -1.16 -12.78
C GLU A 63 2.63 0.00 -13.77
N PRO A 64 3.25 1.10 -13.36
CA PRO A 64 3.87 1.35 -12.04
C PRO A 64 2.91 1.85 -10.97
N GLU A 65 1.66 2.12 -11.28
CA GLU A 65 0.74 2.77 -10.36
C GLU A 65 0.47 1.96 -9.09
N ILE A 66 0.49 0.63 -9.19
CA ILE A 66 0.25 -0.23 -8.04
C ILE A 66 1.47 -0.35 -7.11
N ASN A 67 2.64 0.09 -7.56
CA ASN A 67 3.86 -0.08 -6.78
C ASN A 67 3.87 0.82 -5.55
N ILE A 68 4.48 0.33 -4.47
CA ILE A 68 4.73 1.13 -3.28
C ILE A 68 5.66 2.28 -3.67
N ALA A 69 5.43 3.45 -3.09
CA ALA A 69 6.21 4.64 -3.38
C ALA A 69 7.71 4.36 -3.20
N PRO A 70 8.55 4.79 -4.15
CA PRO A 70 9.98 4.44 -4.11
C PRO A 70 10.72 4.96 -2.89
N GLU A 71 10.25 6.01 -2.26
CA GLU A 71 10.85 6.53 -1.02
C GLU A 71 10.81 5.51 0.11
N LEU A 72 9.93 4.53 0.04
CA LEU A 72 9.75 3.52 1.08
C LEU A 72 10.46 2.21 0.75
N GLU A 73 11.05 2.10 -0.42
CA GLU A 73 11.66 0.87 -0.91
C GLU A 73 12.62 0.20 0.07
N PRO A 74 13.49 0.93 0.82
CA PRO A 74 14.40 0.29 1.76
C PRO A 74 13.73 -0.57 2.82
N TRP A 75 12.46 -0.30 3.11
CA TRP A 75 11.73 -1.03 4.15
C TRP A 75 10.73 -2.03 3.59
N VAL A 76 10.57 -2.08 2.27
CA VAL A 76 9.60 -2.98 1.63
C VAL A 76 10.21 -4.38 1.51
N LYS A 77 9.51 -5.36 2.05
CA LYS A 77 9.87 -6.77 1.92
C LYS A 77 8.69 -7.48 1.27
N PRO A 78 8.93 -8.27 0.21
CA PRO A 78 7.82 -8.91 -0.52
C PRO A 78 6.86 -9.69 0.37
N GLU A 79 7.38 -10.37 1.39
CA GLU A 79 6.56 -11.17 2.30
C GLU A 79 5.71 -10.31 3.24
N ARG A 80 5.91 -8.98 3.21
CA ARG A 80 5.18 -8.05 4.06
C ARG A 80 4.34 -7.06 3.26
N VAL A 81 4.13 -7.32 1.99
CA VAL A 81 3.26 -6.53 1.12
C VAL A 81 2.00 -7.33 0.84
N PHE A 82 0.85 -6.76 1.17
CA PHE A 82 -0.44 -7.42 1.06
C PHE A 82 -1.31 -6.65 0.07
N SER A 83 -1.68 -7.32 -1.01
CA SER A 83 -2.50 -6.72 -2.06
C SER A 83 -3.97 -6.95 -1.77
N LYS A 84 -4.80 -5.97 -2.09
CA LYS A 84 -6.24 -6.04 -1.84
C LYS A 84 -7.00 -5.38 -3.00
N PRO A 85 -8.22 -5.86 -3.29
CA PRO A 85 -9.01 -5.32 -4.41
C PRO A 85 -9.84 -4.10 -4.05
N GLY A 86 -9.78 -3.64 -2.82
CA GLY A 86 -10.53 -2.46 -2.37
C GLY A 86 -9.65 -1.53 -1.57
N LEU A 87 -10.14 -0.32 -1.32
CA LEU A 87 -9.38 0.70 -0.59
C LEU A 87 -9.41 0.50 0.92
N PHE A 88 -10.35 -0.30 1.42
CA PHE A 88 -10.43 -0.58 2.84
C PHE A 88 -9.50 -1.71 3.23
N PHE A 89 -8.80 -1.51 4.34
CA PHE A 89 -7.99 -2.55 4.95
C PHE A 89 -8.76 -3.16 6.11
N ASP A 90 -8.85 -4.50 6.12
CA ASP A 90 -9.33 -5.24 7.27
C ASP A 90 -8.40 -6.43 7.52
N GLY A 91 -8.50 -6.98 8.70
CA GLY A 91 -7.63 -8.08 9.09
C GLY A 91 -7.79 -9.34 8.23
N SER A 92 -8.95 -9.51 7.62
CA SER A 92 -9.20 -10.69 6.79
C SER A 92 -8.38 -10.66 5.50
N SER A 93 -8.04 -9.47 4.99
CA SER A 93 -7.18 -9.35 3.82
C SER A 93 -5.80 -9.94 4.09
N LEU A 94 -5.23 -9.66 5.26
CA LEU A 94 -3.94 -10.23 5.65
C LEU A 94 -4.01 -11.74 5.80
N VAL A 95 -5.08 -12.23 6.40
CA VAL A 95 -5.28 -13.66 6.58
C VAL A 95 -5.42 -14.36 5.24
N SER A 96 -6.18 -13.78 4.32
CA SER A 96 -6.35 -14.33 2.97
C SER A 96 -5.02 -14.45 2.23
N ASP A 97 -4.22 -13.37 2.23
CA ASP A 97 -2.94 -13.37 1.53
C ASP A 97 -1.99 -14.41 2.11
N ARG A 98 -2.04 -14.63 3.40
CA ARG A 98 -1.17 -15.58 4.08
C ARG A 98 -1.67 -17.01 3.99
N GLY A 99 -2.96 -17.18 3.81
CA GLY A 99 -3.57 -18.48 3.73
C GLY A 99 -3.41 -19.16 2.39
N GLN A 100 -2.88 -18.43 1.42
CA GLN A 100 -2.64 -18.98 0.09
C GLN A 100 -1.34 -19.78 0.01
#